data_4f7ad0585e00421b893504f108058755
#
_entry.id   4f7ad0585e00421b893504f108058755
#
_cell.length_a   1.000
_cell.length_b   1.000
_cell.length_c   1.000
_cell.angle_alpha   90.00
_cell.angle_beta   90.00
_cell.angle_gamma   90.00
#
_symmetry.space_group_name_H-M   'P 1'
#
loop_
_entity.id
_entity.type
_entity.pdbx_description
1 polymer ?
#
loop_
_entity_poly.entity_id
_entity_poly.type
_entity_poly.pdbx_seq_one_letter_code
_entity_poly.pdbx_strand_id
1 'polypeptide(L)'
;MSKLIYLDNAATTQVYPEVLDAMLPYFTEHYGNPAAIYSFAGESERAVAKARKQIADVIGAKTEEIYFTGGGSESDNWALKATAEAYSSKGKHIITSAIEHHAILHTAQWLELHGFEVTYVGVDENGKIKLDELEAAIRPDTILISVMAANNEIGTIEPLKEIGAIAKKHGVLFHTDAVQAFAHVPINVDEMNIGMLSASGHKINGPKGIGVMYIRKGVKIRSFIHGGAQERQRRAGTHNVPGIVGIGKAAELAVANMEKNTEYEVKLRDHLIERVLHEIPYTRLNGDRTDRLPNNANFCFRFIEGESMLILLDQAGICGSSGSACTSGSLDPSHVLLAIGLPHEIAHGSLRLTLSEKTTMEEIDYTVDKLKAIIERLRSMSPLYEDFVRKNG
;
A
#
# COMPACT_ATOMS: atom_id res chain seq x y z
N MET A 1 18.44 -21.64 16.67
CA MET A 1 17.57 -20.46 16.47
C MET A 1 16.21 -20.98 16.05
N SER A 2 15.12 -20.55 16.68
CA SER A 2 13.78 -20.86 16.19
C SER A 2 13.64 -20.34 14.75
N LYS A 3 12.92 -21.06 13.88
CA LYS A 3 12.67 -20.64 12.50
C LYS A 3 11.93 -19.29 12.56
N LEU A 4 12.41 -18.27 11.85
CA LEU A 4 11.74 -16.99 11.75
C LEU A 4 10.50 -17.12 10.86
N ILE A 5 9.34 -16.71 11.36
CA ILE A 5 8.07 -16.64 10.64
C ILE A 5 7.78 -15.17 10.32
N TYR A 6 7.88 -14.79 9.03
CA TYR A 6 7.71 -13.42 8.61
C TYR A 6 6.30 -13.17 8.07
N LEU A 7 5.48 -12.51 8.88
CA LEU A 7 4.08 -12.16 8.56
C LEU A 7 3.86 -10.64 8.52
N ASP A 8 4.84 -9.90 8.02
CA ASP A 8 4.76 -8.43 7.88
C ASP A 8 5.10 -7.94 6.46
N ASN A 9 4.62 -8.68 5.45
CA ASN A 9 4.89 -8.38 4.04
C ASN A 9 4.25 -7.05 3.57
N ALA A 10 3.22 -6.54 4.25
CA ALA A 10 2.69 -5.21 3.99
C ALA A 10 3.64 -4.07 4.42
N ALA A 11 4.57 -4.30 5.35
CA ALA A 11 5.60 -3.33 5.69
C ALA A 11 6.72 -3.31 4.64
N THR A 12 7.27 -4.47 4.31
CA THR A 12 8.25 -4.66 3.22
C THR A 12 8.37 -6.14 2.89
N THR A 13 8.78 -6.47 1.68
CA THR A 13 9.00 -7.86 1.26
C THR A 13 10.49 -8.18 1.06
N GLN A 14 10.82 -9.47 1.07
CA GLN A 14 12.13 -9.95 0.67
C GLN A 14 12.27 -9.81 -0.85
N VAL A 15 13.42 -9.33 -1.32
CA VAL A 15 13.74 -9.32 -2.75
C VAL A 15 13.87 -10.77 -3.25
N TYR A 16 13.24 -11.10 -4.36
CA TYR A 16 13.40 -12.42 -4.97
C TYR A 16 14.83 -12.64 -5.49
N PRO A 17 15.36 -13.88 -5.41
CA PRO A 17 16.68 -14.18 -5.99
C PRO A 17 16.78 -13.81 -7.47
N GLU A 18 15.76 -14.10 -8.25
CA GLU A 18 15.70 -13.80 -9.70
C GLU A 18 15.68 -12.29 -9.97
N VAL A 19 15.13 -11.51 -9.05
CA VAL A 19 15.16 -10.03 -9.12
C VAL A 19 16.57 -9.54 -8.79
N LEU A 20 17.21 -10.07 -7.75
CA LEU A 20 18.57 -9.71 -7.37
C LEU A 20 19.55 -10.06 -8.51
N ASP A 21 19.46 -11.27 -9.07
CA ASP A 21 20.29 -11.71 -10.18
C ASP A 21 20.15 -10.81 -11.40
N ALA A 22 18.94 -10.37 -11.71
CA ALA A 22 18.69 -9.42 -12.79
C ALA A 22 19.31 -8.03 -12.54
N MET A 23 19.44 -7.61 -11.29
CA MET A 23 20.00 -6.32 -10.88
C MET A 23 21.54 -6.30 -10.91
N LEU A 24 22.19 -7.41 -10.51
CA LEU A 24 23.64 -7.47 -10.26
C LEU A 24 24.51 -6.95 -11.42
N PRO A 25 24.26 -7.28 -12.70
CA PRO A 25 25.10 -6.81 -13.80
C PRO A 25 25.17 -5.27 -13.92
N TYR A 26 24.12 -4.58 -13.48
CA TYR A 26 24.04 -3.12 -13.61
C TYR A 26 24.80 -2.35 -12.51
N PHE A 27 25.37 -3.04 -11.55
CA PHE A 27 26.28 -2.43 -10.56
C PHE A 27 27.73 -2.39 -11.05
N THR A 28 28.18 -3.38 -11.82
CA THR A 28 29.62 -3.59 -12.10
C THR A 28 29.94 -3.77 -13.58
N GLU A 29 29.04 -4.34 -14.38
CA GLU A 29 29.28 -4.67 -15.79
C GLU A 29 28.64 -3.64 -16.73
N HIS A 30 27.36 -3.35 -16.55
CA HIS A 30 26.56 -2.44 -17.39
C HIS A 30 26.23 -1.13 -16.66
N TYR A 31 27.24 -0.51 -16.05
CA TYR A 31 27.07 0.70 -15.24
C TYR A 31 26.98 2.01 -16.05
N GLY A 32 26.94 1.94 -17.38
CA GLY A 32 26.84 3.13 -18.24
C GLY A 32 25.58 3.94 -17.98
N ASN A 33 25.69 5.27 -17.97
CA ASN A 33 24.55 6.15 -17.80
C ASN A 33 23.62 6.03 -19.03
N PRO A 34 22.36 5.60 -18.90
CA PRO A 34 21.44 5.39 -20.02
C PRO A 34 21.14 6.65 -20.85
N ALA A 35 21.46 7.84 -20.32
CA ALA A 35 21.32 9.09 -21.06
C ALA A 35 22.55 9.46 -21.95
N ALA A 36 23.62 8.66 -21.88
CA ALA A 36 24.83 8.93 -22.66
C ALA A 36 24.75 8.40 -24.11
N ILE A 37 25.49 9.04 -25.03
CA ILE A 37 25.44 8.74 -26.45
C ILE A 37 26.41 7.62 -26.90
N TYR A 38 27.34 7.22 -26.02
CA TYR A 38 28.30 6.16 -26.35
C TYR A 38 27.67 4.76 -26.24
N SER A 39 28.14 3.81 -27.02
CA SER A 39 27.56 2.47 -27.16
C SER A 39 27.50 1.68 -25.83
N PHE A 40 28.44 1.92 -24.92
CA PHE A 40 28.49 1.29 -23.61
C PHE A 40 27.23 1.58 -22.75
N ALA A 41 26.58 2.72 -22.97
CA ALA A 41 25.31 3.08 -22.30
C ALA A 41 24.08 2.32 -22.84
N GLY A 42 24.17 1.78 -24.05
CA GLY A 42 23.03 1.19 -24.75
C GLY A 42 22.40 0.00 -24.04
N GLU A 43 23.17 -0.79 -23.25
CA GLU A 43 22.60 -1.87 -22.47
C GLU A 43 21.71 -1.35 -21.32
N SER A 44 22.19 -0.34 -20.59
CA SER A 44 21.42 0.33 -19.55
C SER A 44 20.17 1.00 -20.10
N GLU A 45 20.23 1.64 -21.27
CA GLU A 45 19.08 2.25 -21.94
C GLU A 45 18.01 1.20 -22.28
N ARG A 46 18.41 0.08 -22.91
CA ARG A 46 17.50 -1.03 -23.23
C ARG A 46 16.87 -1.64 -21.99
N ALA A 47 17.64 -1.79 -20.92
CA ALA A 47 17.16 -2.33 -19.65
C ALA A 47 16.09 -1.43 -19.00
N VAL A 48 16.31 -0.11 -18.99
CA VAL A 48 15.31 0.87 -18.52
C VAL A 48 14.04 0.82 -19.39
N ALA A 49 14.18 0.75 -20.72
CA ALA A 49 13.04 0.65 -21.63
C ALA A 49 12.26 -0.66 -21.43
N LYS A 50 12.93 -1.80 -21.23
CA LYS A 50 12.32 -3.09 -20.93
C LYS A 50 11.54 -3.04 -19.61
N ALA A 51 12.17 -2.56 -18.55
CA ALA A 51 11.51 -2.44 -17.24
C ALA A 51 10.26 -1.55 -17.30
N ARG A 52 10.33 -0.44 -18.03
CA ARG A 52 9.20 0.46 -18.25
C ARG A 52 8.05 -0.24 -18.96
N LYS A 53 8.34 -1.10 -19.94
CA LYS A 53 7.32 -1.91 -20.62
C LYS A 53 6.71 -2.94 -19.65
N GLN A 54 7.53 -3.64 -18.88
CA GLN A 54 7.05 -4.61 -17.89
C GLN A 54 6.06 -3.97 -16.92
N ILE A 55 6.35 -2.77 -16.41
CA ILE A 55 5.45 -2.01 -15.54
C ILE A 55 4.16 -1.59 -16.26
N ALA A 56 4.27 -1.09 -17.49
CA ALA A 56 3.11 -0.68 -18.28
C ALA A 56 2.14 -1.84 -18.52
N ASP A 57 2.68 -3.01 -18.83
CA ASP A 57 1.88 -4.22 -19.09
C ASP A 57 1.07 -4.67 -17.86
N VAL A 58 1.56 -4.43 -16.62
CA VAL A 58 0.84 -4.79 -15.36
C VAL A 58 -0.50 -4.09 -15.23
N ILE A 59 -0.57 -2.82 -15.67
CA ILE A 59 -1.75 -1.96 -15.44
C ILE A 59 -2.48 -1.59 -16.74
N GLY A 60 -2.10 -2.20 -17.87
CA GLY A 60 -2.69 -1.89 -19.17
C GLY A 60 -2.35 -0.49 -19.69
N ALA A 61 -1.23 0.10 -19.24
CA ALA A 61 -0.78 1.44 -19.63
C ALA A 61 0.14 1.40 -20.87
N LYS A 62 0.42 2.58 -21.43
CA LYS A 62 1.46 2.77 -22.45
C LYS A 62 2.79 3.05 -21.78
N THR A 63 3.90 2.64 -22.42
CA THR A 63 5.25 2.83 -21.88
C THR A 63 5.60 4.31 -21.65
N GLU A 64 5.09 5.20 -22.49
CA GLU A 64 5.31 6.64 -22.35
C GLU A 64 4.56 7.28 -21.14
N GLU A 65 3.65 6.54 -20.49
CA GLU A 65 2.89 6.98 -19.35
C GLU A 65 3.53 6.58 -18.01
N ILE A 66 4.59 5.76 -18.04
CA ILE A 66 5.30 5.28 -16.85
C ILE A 66 6.53 6.16 -16.57
N TYR A 67 6.72 6.50 -15.29
CA TYR A 67 7.84 7.28 -14.76
C TYR A 67 8.40 6.58 -13.53
N PHE A 68 9.74 6.53 -13.40
CA PHE A 68 10.39 5.95 -12.23
C PHE A 68 10.63 7.02 -11.16
N THR A 69 10.40 6.64 -9.91
CA THR A 69 10.54 7.49 -8.72
C THR A 69 11.37 6.76 -7.65
N GLY A 70 11.66 7.42 -6.53
CA GLY A 70 12.36 6.80 -5.42
C GLY A 70 11.48 5.90 -4.53
N GLY A 71 10.16 5.84 -4.78
CA GLY A 71 9.22 5.03 -4.00
C GLY A 71 7.79 5.57 -4.06
N GLY A 72 6.85 4.87 -3.41
CA GLY A 72 5.44 5.26 -3.38
C GLY A 72 5.22 6.65 -2.81
N SER A 73 5.88 7.01 -1.69
CA SER A 73 5.73 8.33 -1.07
C SER A 73 6.16 9.48 -2.00
N GLU A 74 7.20 9.30 -2.83
CA GLU A 74 7.58 10.29 -3.83
C GLU A 74 6.49 10.40 -4.90
N SER A 75 5.96 9.28 -5.37
CA SER A 75 4.88 9.25 -6.37
C SER A 75 3.61 9.94 -5.87
N ASP A 76 3.18 9.65 -4.64
CA ASP A 76 2.00 10.27 -4.01
C ASP A 76 2.16 11.79 -3.84
N ASN A 77 3.32 12.23 -3.32
CA ASN A 77 3.63 13.65 -3.19
C ASN A 77 3.63 14.33 -4.56
N TRP A 78 4.19 13.68 -5.58
CA TRP A 78 4.20 14.20 -6.94
C TRP A 78 2.78 14.32 -7.50
N ALA A 79 1.96 13.28 -7.36
CA ALA A 79 0.57 13.30 -7.82
C ALA A 79 -0.22 14.48 -7.21
N LEU A 80 -0.17 14.65 -5.90
CA LEU A 80 -0.95 15.68 -5.22
C LEU A 80 -0.38 17.08 -5.46
N LYS A 81 0.89 17.30 -5.18
CA LYS A 81 1.52 18.63 -5.23
C LYS A 81 1.60 19.18 -6.65
N ALA A 82 2.00 18.35 -7.62
CA ALA A 82 2.11 18.79 -9.01
C ALA A 82 0.73 19.02 -9.66
N THR A 83 -0.29 18.28 -9.25
CA THR A 83 -1.68 18.57 -9.66
C THR A 83 -2.18 19.87 -9.05
N ALA A 84 -1.97 20.06 -7.76
CA ALA A 84 -2.33 21.32 -7.07
C ALA A 84 -1.70 22.52 -7.76
N GLU A 85 -0.41 22.46 -8.09
CA GLU A 85 0.28 23.54 -8.81
C GLU A 85 -0.27 23.74 -10.22
N ALA A 86 -0.42 22.66 -11.00
CA ALA A 86 -0.78 22.75 -12.43
C ALA A 86 -2.23 23.17 -12.65
N TYR A 87 -3.12 22.83 -11.72
CA TYR A 87 -4.56 23.09 -11.85
C TYR A 87 -5.08 24.18 -10.90
N SER A 88 -4.20 24.91 -10.21
CA SER A 88 -4.57 25.98 -9.25
C SER A 88 -5.45 27.08 -9.85
N SER A 89 -5.37 27.33 -11.15
CA SER A 89 -6.25 28.29 -11.85
C SER A 89 -7.64 27.72 -12.13
N LYS A 90 -7.81 26.39 -12.15
CA LYS A 90 -9.11 25.71 -12.34
C LYS A 90 -9.85 25.58 -11.00
N GLY A 91 -9.12 25.37 -9.92
CA GLY A 91 -9.70 25.19 -8.60
C GLY A 91 -8.67 24.85 -7.54
N LYS A 92 -9.11 24.80 -6.28
CA LYS A 92 -8.26 24.53 -5.12
C LYS A 92 -8.81 23.45 -4.20
N HIS A 93 -9.78 22.68 -4.65
CA HIS A 93 -10.37 21.61 -3.87
C HIS A 93 -9.87 20.23 -4.29
N ILE A 94 -9.51 19.42 -3.30
CA ILE A 94 -9.03 18.04 -3.44
C ILE A 94 -9.90 17.14 -2.56
N ILE A 95 -10.22 15.95 -3.04
CA ILE A 95 -10.95 14.94 -2.28
C ILE A 95 -10.03 13.74 -2.07
N THR A 96 -9.98 13.22 -0.84
CA THR A 96 -9.26 11.99 -0.49
C THR A 96 -10.05 11.18 0.53
N SER A 97 -9.63 9.95 0.84
CA SER A 97 -10.28 9.15 1.87
C SER A 97 -9.68 9.38 3.26
N ALA A 98 -10.44 9.07 4.30
CA ALA A 98 -9.98 9.18 5.69
C ALA A 98 -8.98 8.07 6.07
N ILE A 99 -8.81 7.04 5.24
CA ILE A 99 -7.98 5.85 5.53
C ILE A 99 -6.70 5.77 4.70
N GLU A 100 -6.31 6.86 4.05
CA GLU A 100 -5.13 6.91 3.20
C GLU A 100 -3.82 6.65 3.97
N HIS A 101 -2.79 6.25 3.24
CA HIS A 101 -1.43 6.23 3.76
C HIS A 101 -0.97 7.65 4.14
N HIS A 102 -0.10 7.77 5.13
CA HIS A 102 0.43 9.07 5.59
C HIS A 102 1.09 9.91 4.49
N ALA A 103 1.62 9.29 3.44
CA ALA A 103 2.15 9.99 2.28
C ALA A 103 1.08 10.86 1.57
N ILE A 104 -0.18 10.41 1.56
CA ILE A 104 -1.33 11.18 1.06
C ILE A 104 -1.83 12.16 2.12
N LEU A 105 -2.11 11.67 3.36
CA LEU A 105 -2.71 12.51 4.41
C LEU A 105 -1.83 13.71 4.77
N HIS A 106 -0.52 13.49 5.02
CA HIS A 106 0.36 14.60 5.37
C HIS A 106 0.63 15.53 4.18
N THR A 107 0.59 15.01 2.94
CA THR A 107 0.67 15.86 1.75
C THR A 107 -0.61 16.68 1.58
N ALA A 108 -1.78 16.12 1.87
CA ALA A 108 -3.04 16.84 1.87
C ALA A 108 -3.04 17.96 2.93
N GLN A 109 -2.66 17.66 4.16
CA GLN A 109 -2.50 18.65 5.24
C GLN A 109 -1.50 19.76 4.86
N TRP A 110 -0.39 19.39 4.20
CA TRP A 110 0.56 20.39 3.70
C TRP A 110 -0.09 21.30 2.66
N LEU A 111 -0.94 20.79 1.77
CA LEU A 111 -1.66 21.57 0.76
C LEU A 111 -2.69 22.50 1.40
N GLU A 112 -3.37 22.08 2.49
CA GLU A 112 -4.27 22.95 3.26
C GLU A 112 -3.53 24.17 3.80
N LEU A 113 -2.31 24.00 4.33
CA LEU A 113 -1.46 25.10 4.77
C LEU A 113 -1.00 26.03 3.61
N HIS A 114 -1.16 25.56 2.35
CA HIS A 114 -0.79 26.32 1.15
C HIS A 114 -2.02 26.83 0.36
N GLY A 115 -3.17 26.90 1.04
CA GLY A 115 -4.37 27.54 0.52
C GLY A 115 -5.20 26.67 -0.42
N PHE A 116 -5.11 25.36 -0.29
CA PHE A 116 -6.04 24.39 -0.86
C PHE A 116 -7.06 23.96 0.20
N GLU A 117 -8.17 23.42 -0.24
CA GLU A 117 -9.17 22.80 0.62
C GLU A 117 -9.17 21.30 0.35
N VAL A 118 -9.22 20.48 1.42
CA VAL A 118 -9.27 19.03 1.29
C VAL A 118 -10.52 18.48 1.99
N THR A 119 -11.29 17.67 1.26
CA THR A 119 -12.37 16.88 1.85
C THR A 119 -11.88 15.45 2.05
N TYR A 120 -11.94 14.99 3.30
CA TYR A 120 -11.62 13.61 3.69
C TYR A 120 -12.94 12.83 3.77
N VAL A 121 -13.22 12.02 2.74
CA VAL A 121 -14.45 11.23 2.66
C VAL A 121 -14.36 10.05 3.63
N GLY A 122 -15.44 9.79 4.35
CA GLY A 122 -15.54 8.70 5.29
C GLY A 122 -15.62 7.33 4.61
N VAL A 123 -15.43 6.30 5.42
CA VAL A 123 -15.58 4.89 5.01
C VAL A 123 -16.66 4.21 5.85
N ASP A 124 -17.12 3.06 5.41
CA ASP A 124 -18.00 2.21 6.21
C ASP A 124 -17.23 1.40 7.27
N GLU A 125 -17.90 0.55 8.01
CA GLU A 125 -17.32 -0.30 9.05
C GLU A 125 -16.35 -1.38 8.54
N ASN A 126 -16.36 -1.63 7.22
CA ASN A 126 -15.46 -2.53 6.50
C ASN A 126 -14.29 -1.77 5.84
N GLY A 127 -14.26 -0.45 5.96
CA GLY A 127 -13.22 0.41 5.39
C GLY A 127 -13.43 0.70 3.90
N LYS A 128 -14.62 0.49 3.33
CA LYS A 128 -14.93 0.91 1.96
C LYS A 128 -15.37 2.35 1.92
N ILE A 129 -14.86 3.10 0.95
CA ILE A 129 -15.24 4.50 0.75
C ILE A 129 -16.73 4.61 0.43
N LYS A 130 -17.38 5.61 1.02
CA LYS A 130 -18.79 5.92 0.77
C LYS A 130 -18.92 6.69 -0.54
N LEU A 131 -19.32 6.00 -1.59
CA LEU A 131 -19.38 6.56 -2.96
C LEU A 131 -20.38 7.71 -3.09
N ASP A 132 -21.47 7.70 -2.36
CA ASP A 132 -22.46 8.79 -2.30
C ASP A 132 -21.90 10.05 -1.64
N GLU A 133 -21.16 9.91 -0.53
CA GLU A 133 -20.43 11.01 0.10
C GLU A 133 -19.32 11.55 -0.82
N LEU A 134 -18.58 10.65 -1.52
CA LEU A 134 -17.56 11.03 -2.49
C LEU A 134 -18.17 11.89 -3.62
N GLU A 135 -19.26 11.44 -4.23
CA GLU A 135 -19.88 12.16 -5.33
C GLU A 135 -20.49 13.50 -4.86
N ALA A 136 -21.12 13.52 -3.68
CA ALA A 136 -21.66 14.73 -3.07
C ALA A 136 -20.59 15.77 -2.70
N ALA A 137 -19.36 15.33 -2.40
CA ALA A 137 -18.25 16.22 -2.09
C ALA A 137 -17.66 16.94 -3.31
N ILE A 138 -17.99 16.51 -4.53
CA ILE A 138 -17.45 17.13 -5.76
C ILE A 138 -18.05 18.52 -5.96
N ARG A 139 -17.18 19.50 -6.10
CA ARG A 139 -17.50 20.91 -6.33
C ARG A 139 -16.99 21.37 -7.71
N PRO A 140 -17.47 22.52 -8.24
CA PRO A 140 -16.96 23.08 -9.51
C PRO A 140 -15.45 23.34 -9.51
N ASP A 141 -14.86 23.60 -8.34
CA ASP A 141 -13.44 23.85 -8.14
C ASP A 141 -12.64 22.61 -7.69
N THR A 142 -13.23 21.41 -7.72
CA THR A 142 -12.53 20.14 -7.44
C THR A 142 -11.58 19.80 -8.59
N ILE A 143 -10.30 19.61 -8.28
CA ILE A 143 -9.26 19.34 -9.27
C ILE A 143 -8.73 17.90 -9.23
N LEU A 144 -8.86 17.23 -8.09
CA LEU A 144 -8.33 15.89 -7.88
C LEU A 144 -9.20 15.10 -6.91
N ILE A 145 -9.42 13.83 -7.23
CA ILE A 145 -9.83 12.76 -6.32
C ILE A 145 -8.64 11.83 -6.16
N SER A 146 -8.20 11.58 -4.92
CA SER A 146 -7.10 10.66 -4.60
C SER A 146 -7.58 9.65 -3.58
N VAL A 147 -7.74 8.39 -4.00
CA VAL A 147 -8.21 7.29 -3.14
C VAL A 147 -7.32 6.08 -3.37
N MET A 148 -6.82 5.48 -2.29
CA MET A 148 -5.97 4.30 -2.36
C MET A 148 -6.71 3.10 -2.98
N ALA A 149 -5.96 2.22 -3.65
CA ALA A 149 -6.55 1.04 -4.29
C ALA A 149 -6.87 -0.07 -3.29
N ALA A 150 -6.06 -0.20 -2.25
CA ALA A 150 -6.29 -1.13 -1.15
C ALA A 150 -5.61 -0.62 0.12
N ASN A 151 -6.26 -0.79 1.27
CA ASN A 151 -5.72 -0.30 2.53
C ASN A 151 -4.62 -1.22 3.06
N ASN A 152 -3.49 -0.64 3.41
CA ASN A 152 -2.28 -1.33 3.89
C ASN A 152 -2.42 -1.93 5.30
N GLU A 153 -3.40 -1.50 6.08
CA GLU A 153 -3.62 -2.00 7.45
C GLU A 153 -4.68 -3.09 7.46
N ILE A 154 -5.89 -2.77 7.04
CA ILE A 154 -7.06 -3.66 7.13
C ILE A 154 -7.30 -4.51 5.87
N GLY A 155 -6.56 -4.24 4.80
CA GLY A 155 -6.58 -5.04 3.57
C GLY A 155 -7.75 -4.78 2.62
N THR A 156 -8.74 -3.97 2.98
CA THR A 156 -9.93 -3.68 2.15
C THR A 156 -9.52 -3.11 0.79
N ILE A 157 -10.11 -3.65 -0.28
CA ILE A 157 -9.91 -3.19 -1.66
C ILE A 157 -11.01 -2.19 -1.99
N GLU A 158 -10.63 -1.02 -2.52
CA GLU A 158 -11.55 0.04 -2.87
C GLU A 158 -12.19 -0.16 -4.26
N PRO A 159 -13.41 0.34 -4.49
CA PRO A 159 -14.14 0.20 -5.75
C PRO A 159 -13.64 1.19 -6.82
N LEU A 160 -12.40 0.97 -7.32
CA LEU A 160 -11.70 1.91 -8.22
C LEU A 160 -12.49 2.19 -9.51
N LYS A 161 -13.23 1.20 -10.03
CA LYS A 161 -14.01 1.35 -11.25
C LYS A 161 -15.15 2.35 -11.08
N GLU A 162 -15.84 2.27 -9.95
CA GLU A 162 -16.93 3.16 -9.57
C GLU A 162 -16.41 4.57 -9.27
N ILE A 163 -15.31 4.68 -8.52
CA ILE A 163 -14.64 5.96 -8.23
C ILE A 163 -14.20 6.64 -9.53
N GLY A 164 -13.56 5.89 -10.43
CA GLY A 164 -13.12 6.39 -11.72
C GLY A 164 -14.27 6.79 -12.64
N ALA A 165 -15.41 6.11 -12.57
CA ALA A 165 -16.62 6.49 -13.29
C ALA A 165 -17.21 7.81 -12.78
N ILE A 166 -17.25 8.00 -11.45
CA ILE A 166 -17.66 9.27 -10.80
C ILE A 166 -16.71 10.39 -11.23
N ALA A 167 -15.41 10.21 -11.08
CA ALA A 167 -14.40 11.20 -11.45
C ALA A 167 -14.55 11.62 -12.93
N LYS A 168 -14.71 10.65 -13.84
CA LYS A 168 -14.93 10.89 -15.27
C LYS A 168 -16.22 11.68 -15.55
N LYS A 169 -17.32 11.31 -14.90
CA LYS A 169 -18.62 11.98 -15.04
C LYS A 169 -18.52 13.48 -14.72
N HIS A 170 -17.73 13.83 -13.70
CA HIS A 170 -17.56 15.21 -13.25
C HIS A 170 -16.32 15.91 -13.85
N GLY A 171 -15.54 15.24 -14.70
CA GLY A 171 -14.34 15.81 -15.33
C GLY A 171 -13.21 16.15 -14.35
N VAL A 172 -13.11 15.41 -13.24
CA VAL A 172 -12.10 15.53 -12.21
C VAL A 172 -10.99 14.50 -12.45
N LEU A 173 -9.73 14.84 -12.16
CA LEU A 173 -8.63 13.88 -12.21
C LEU A 173 -8.79 12.84 -11.10
N PHE A 174 -8.48 11.57 -11.43
CA PHE A 174 -8.44 10.48 -10.46
C PHE A 174 -7.02 9.96 -10.30
N HIS A 175 -6.50 9.99 -9.08
CA HIS A 175 -5.27 9.36 -8.63
C HIS A 175 -5.58 8.21 -7.68
N THR A 176 -4.81 7.14 -7.75
CA THR A 176 -4.86 6.06 -6.77
C THR A 176 -3.46 5.72 -6.25
N ASP A 177 -3.30 5.70 -4.92
CA ASP A 177 -2.18 5.00 -4.29
C ASP A 177 -2.43 3.49 -4.40
N ALA A 178 -1.73 2.85 -5.34
CA ALA A 178 -1.81 1.42 -5.57
C ALA A 178 -0.64 0.63 -4.95
N VAL A 179 0.10 1.22 -4.04
CA VAL A 179 1.31 0.62 -3.44
C VAL A 179 1.04 -0.78 -2.88
N GLN A 180 -0.11 -1.02 -2.28
CA GLN A 180 -0.49 -2.34 -1.76
C GLN A 180 -1.24 -3.23 -2.76
N ALA A 181 -1.80 -2.65 -3.82
CA ALA A 181 -2.61 -3.36 -4.80
C ALA A 181 -1.85 -3.72 -6.08
N PHE A 182 -0.84 -2.92 -6.46
CA PHE A 182 -0.06 -3.10 -7.68
C PHE A 182 0.55 -4.51 -7.75
N ALA A 183 0.23 -5.23 -8.82
CA ALA A 183 0.64 -6.61 -9.07
C ALA A 183 0.19 -7.66 -8.01
N HIS A 184 -0.69 -7.28 -7.07
CA HIS A 184 -1.40 -8.20 -6.15
C HIS A 184 -2.85 -8.41 -6.56
N VAL A 185 -3.48 -7.39 -7.14
CA VAL A 185 -4.84 -7.49 -7.69
C VAL A 185 -4.87 -6.88 -9.10
N PRO A 186 -5.80 -7.33 -9.97
CA PRO A 186 -5.91 -6.79 -11.32
C PRO A 186 -6.28 -5.31 -11.30
N ILE A 187 -5.46 -4.48 -11.97
CA ILE A 187 -5.75 -3.06 -12.22
C ILE A 187 -5.62 -2.81 -13.72
N ASN A 188 -6.62 -2.17 -14.32
CA ASN A 188 -6.55 -1.66 -15.68
C ASN A 188 -6.88 -0.17 -15.66
N VAL A 189 -5.88 0.65 -15.97
CA VAL A 189 -6.00 2.12 -15.84
C VAL A 189 -7.03 2.72 -16.79
N ASP A 190 -7.27 2.10 -17.95
CA ASP A 190 -8.26 2.58 -18.92
C ASP A 190 -9.68 2.23 -18.50
N GLU A 191 -9.94 0.99 -18.10
CA GLU A 191 -11.25 0.53 -17.64
C GLU A 191 -11.69 1.25 -16.36
N MET A 192 -10.74 1.52 -15.45
CA MET A 192 -10.98 2.19 -14.17
C MET A 192 -10.87 3.72 -14.27
N ASN A 193 -10.65 4.30 -15.47
CA ASN A 193 -10.50 5.74 -15.70
C ASN A 193 -9.45 6.42 -14.80
N ILE A 194 -8.39 5.71 -14.42
CA ILE A 194 -7.31 6.22 -13.57
C ILE A 194 -6.47 7.21 -14.37
N GLY A 195 -6.30 8.41 -13.85
CA GLY A 195 -5.44 9.44 -14.45
C GLY A 195 -4.00 9.37 -13.99
N MET A 196 -3.78 8.95 -12.74
CA MET A 196 -2.46 8.77 -12.12
C MET A 196 -2.50 7.60 -11.14
N LEU A 197 -1.35 6.89 -11.01
CA LEU A 197 -1.22 5.76 -10.08
C LEU A 197 0.19 5.72 -9.50
N SER A 198 0.28 5.50 -8.19
CA SER A 198 1.53 5.32 -7.44
C SER A 198 1.77 3.85 -7.11
N ALA A 199 3.03 3.38 -7.28
CA ALA A 199 3.44 2.03 -6.86
C ALA A 199 4.86 2.01 -6.30
N SER A 200 5.23 0.93 -5.60
CA SER A 200 6.54 0.79 -4.94
C SER A 200 7.09 -0.63 -5.08
N GLY A 201 8.38 -0.74 -5.45
CA GLY A 201 9.03 -2.02 -5.72
C GLY A 201 9.10 -2.95 -4.52
N HIS A 202 9.33 -2.41 -3.32
CA HIS A 202 9.53 -3.23 -2.12
C HIS A 202 8.24 -3.89 -1.58
N LYS A 203 7.10 -3.67 -2.18
CA LYS A 203 5.84 -4.36 -1.85
C LYS A 203 5.57 -5.58 -2.73
N ILE A 204 6.30 -5.74 -3.82
CA ILE A 204 6.15 -6.81 -4.81
C ILE A 204 7.43 -7.64 -4.97
N ASN A 205 8.19 -7.84 -3.89
CA ASN A 205 9.47 -8.57 -3.88
C ASN A 205 10.57 -7.95 -4.77
N GLY A 206 10.43 -6.66 -5.04
CA GLY A 206 11.45 -5.81 -5.67
C GLY A 206 12.31 -5.05 -4.66
N PRO A 207 13.30 -4.28 -5.13
CA PRO A 207 14.19 -3.52 -4.27
C PRO A 207 13.49 -2.33 -3.61
N LYS A 208 14.00 -1.93 -2.45
CA LYS A 208 13.69 -0.66 -1.80
C LYS A 208 14.30 0.50 -2.59
N GLY A 209 13.79 1.72 -2.42
CA GLY A 209 14.34 2.91 -3.05
C GLY A 209 14.01 3.05 -4.55
N ILE A 210 12.98 2.36 -5.02
CA ILE A 210 12.42 2.50 -6.36
C ILE A 210 10.89 2.43 -6.31
N GLY A 211 10.24 3.31 -7.07
CA GLY A 211 8.79 3.34 -7.26
C GLY A 211 8.42 3.71 -8.69
N VAL A 212 7.13 3.79 -8.90
CA VAL A 212 6.52 4.10 -10.18
C VAL A 212 5.44 5.15 -10.00
N MET A 213 5.40 6.08 -10.94
CA MET A 213 4.29 6.99 -11.18
C MET A 213 3.75 6.73 -12.58
N TYR A 214 2.50 6.28 -12.68
CA TYR A 214 1.76 6.31 -13.93
C TYR A 214 1.08 7.67 -14.08
N ILE A 215 1.20 8.27 -15.26
CA ILE A 215 0.56 9.53 -15.62
C ILE A 215 -0.06 9.35 -17.00
N ARG A 216 -1.39 9.34 -17.07
CA ARG A 216 -2.15 9.20 -18.31
C ARG A 216 -1.74 10.28 -19.31
N LYS A 217 -1.60 9.92 -20.58
CA LYS A 217 -1.36 10.87 -21.66
C LYS A 217 -2.45 11.95 -21.67
N GLY A 218 -2.02 13.20 -21.66
CA GLY A 218 -2.92 14.36 -21.60
C GLY A 218 -3.06 14.97 -20.19
N VAL A 219 -2.72 14.27 -19.11
CA VAL A 219 -2.61 14.84 -17.77
C VAL A 219 -1.39 15.76 -17.71
N LYS A 220 -1.65 17.04 -17.40
CA LYS A 220 -0.63 18.08 -17.40
C LYS A 220 -0.20 18.40 -15.97
N ILE A 221 0.68 17.59 -15.43
CA ILE A 221 1.34 17.91 -14.14
C ILE A 221 2.80 18.30 -14.39
N ARG A 222 3.36 19.10 -13.49
CA ARG A 222 4.74 19.59 -13.56
C ARG A 222 5.72 18.60 -12.98
N SER A 223 7.00 18.86 -13.21
CA SER A 223 8.11 18.15 -12.55
C SER A 223 8.05 18.39 -11.05
N PHE A 224 8.18 17.32 -10.25
CA PHE A 224 8.27 17.42 -8.80
C PHE A 224 9.71 17.59 -8.32
N ILE A 225 10.66 16.86 -8.95
CA ILE A 225 12.09 17.00 -8.70
C ILE A 225 12.72 17.69 -9.89
N HIS A 226 13.32 18.85 -9.67
CA HIS A 226 13.92 19.68 -10.70
C HIS A 226 15.42 19.35 -10.89
N GLY A 227 15.92 19.41 -12.12
CA GLY A 227 17.32 19.13 -12.49
C GLY A 227 17.47 18.74 -13.94
N GLY A 228 18.16 17.63 -14.21
CA GLY A 228 18.39 17.11 -15.57
C GLY A 228 17.11 16.63 -16.28
N ALA A 229 17.24 16.27 -17.55
CA ALA A 229 16.12 15.94 -18.43
C ALA A 229 15.63 14.47 -18.33
N GLN A 230 16.01 13.74 -17.27
CA GLN A 230 15.59 12.36 -17.08
C GLN A 230 14.05 12.28 -17.00
N GLU A 231 13.53 11.08 -17.20
CA GLU A 231 12.09 10.83 -17.21
C GLU A 231 11.31 11.85 -18.06
N ARG A 232 11.84 12.17 -19.23
CA ARG A 232 11.23 13.11 -20.19
C ARG A 232 10.99 14.51 -19.60
N GLN A 233 11.96 15.01 -18.84
CA GLN A 233 11.97 16.31 -18.12
C GLN A 233 10.91 16.42 -17.02
N ARG A 234 10.37 15.28 -16.55
CA ARG A 234 9.34 15.29 -15.51
C ARG A 234 9.84 14.85 -14.14
N ARG A 235 10.98 14.14 -14.10
CA ARG A 235 11.62 13.75 -12.84
C ARG A 235 13.12 13.67 -13.04
N ALA A 236 13.84 14.62 -12.49
CA ALA A 236 15.30 14.72 -12.61
C ALA A 236 16.02 13.68 -11.73
N GLY A 237 17.30 13.48 -12.00
CA GLY A 237 18.19 12.58 -11.30
C GLY A 237 18.60 11.39 -12.16
N THR A 238 19.88 10.99 -12.05
CA THR A 238 20.42 9.83 -12.76
C THR A 238 19.57 8.59 -12.49
N HIS A 239 19.24 7.83 -13.53
CA HIS A 239 18.45 6.62 -13.38
C HIS A 239 19.14 5.60 -12.46
N ASN A 240 18.40 5.13 -11.45
CA ASN A 240 18.80 3.97 -10.63
C ASN A 240 18.57 2.69 -11.47
N VAL A 241 19.46 2.44 -12.44
CA VAL A 241 19.29 1.32 -13.40
C VAL A 241 19.09 -0.02 -12.70
N PRO A 242 19.92 -0.41 -11.69
CA PRO A 242 19.66 -1.66 -10.97
C PRO A 242 18.28 -1.71 -10.33
N GLY A 243 17.84 -0.63 -9.65
CA GLY A 243 16.51 -0.55 -9.04
C GLY A 243 15.38 -0.62 -10.05
N ILE A 244 15.54 0.05 -11.21
CA ILE A 244 14.57 0.04 -12.31
C ILE A 244 14.42 -1.37 -12.90
N VAL A 245 15.54 -2.05 -13.16
CA VAL A 245 15.53 -3.45 -13.62
C VAL A 245 14.87 -4.35 -12.57
N GLY A 246 15.20 -4.13 -11.30
CA GLY A 246 14.63 -4.89 -10.19
C GLY A 246 13.11 -4.77 -10.08
N ILE A 247 12.56 -3.55 -10.12
CA ILE A 247 11.10 -3.38 -10.06
C ILE A 247 10.40 -3.93 -11.32
N GLY A 248 11.00 -3.79 -12.50
CA GLY A 248 10.47 -4.39 -13.73
C GLY A 248 10.42 -5.91 -13.66
N LYS A 249 11.50 -6.56 -13.20
CA LYS A 249 11.55 -8.02 -13.03
C LYS A 249 10.60 -8.50 -11.94
N ALA A 250 10.50 -7.79 -10.83
CA ALA A 250 9.55 -8.12 -9.76
C ALA A 250 8.10 -8.06 -10.25
N ALA A 251 7.74 -7.03 -11.01
CA ALA A 251 6.41 -6.88 -11.59
C ALA A 251 6.09 -8.01 -12.59
N GLU A 252 7.04 -8.38 -13.46
CA GLU A 252 6.90 -9.52 -14.38
C GLU A 252 6.60 -10.82 -13.63
N LEU A 253 7.37 -11.11 -12.58
CA LEU A 253 7.18 -12.33 -11.77
C LEU A 253 5.86 -12.32 -11.00
N ALA A 254 5.49 -11.17 -10.42
CA ALA A 254 4.25 -11.03 -9.68
C ALA A 254 3.02 -11.28 -10.55
N VAL A 255 2.97 -10.70 -11.76
CA VAL A 255 1.86 -10.94 -12.71
C VAL A 255 1.83 -12.39 -13.19
N ALA A 256 2.99 -12.97 -13.53
CA ALA A 256 3.07 -14.34 -13.99
C ALA A 256 2.56 -15.36 -12.95
N ASN A 257 2.63 -15.03 -11.67
CA ASN A 257 2.21 -15.90 -10.56
C ASN A 257 0.95 -15.39 -9.83
N MET A 258 0.34 -14.28 -10.25
CA MET A 258 -0.73 -13.59 -9.51
C MET A 258 -1.89 -14.54 -9.16
N GLU A 259 -2.45 -15.23 -10.12
CA GLU A 259 -3.59 -16.13 -9.89
C GLU A 259 -3.26 -17.25 -8.90
N LYS A 260 -2.13 -17.93 -9.12
CA LYS A 260 -1.64 -19.02 -8.24
C LYS A 260 -1.35 -18.51 -6.82
N ASN A 261 -0.67 -17.37 -6.68
CA ASN A 261 -0.33 -16.83 -5.39
C ASN A 261 -1.58 -16.33 -4.65
N THR A 262 -2.51 -15.68 -5.36
CA THR A 262 -3.80 -15.25 -4.80
C THR A 262 -4.59 -16.43 -4.25
N GLU A 263 -4.76 -17.50 -5.02
CA GLU A 263 -5.48 -18.71 -4.57
C GLU A 263 -4.82 -19.32 -3.32
N TYR A 264 -3.50 -19.41 -3.31
CA TYR A 264 -2.75 -19.96 -2.19
C TYR A 264 -2.83 -19.09 -0.93
N GLU A 265 -2.59 -17.79 -1.08
CA GLU A 265 -2.62 -16.83 0.03
C GLU A 265 -4.02 -16.68 0.62
N VAL A 266 -5.06 -16.64 -0.20
CA VAL A 266 -6.47 -16.62 0.26
C VAL A 266 -6.78 -17.84 1.12
N LYS A 267 -6.35 -19.04 0.70
CA LYS A 267 -6.54 -20.26 1.49
C LYS A 267 -5.87 -20.16 2.87
N LEU A 268 -4.63 -19.70 2.92
CA LEU A 268 -3.90 -19.53 4.18
C LEU A 268 -4.51 -18.42 5.05
N ARG A 269 -4.84 -17.29 4.44
CA ARG A 269 -5.48 -16.14 5.12
C ARG A 269 -6.82 -16.54 5.75
N ASP A 270 -7.65 -17.21 4.99
CA ASP A 270 -8.98 -17.61 5.47
C ASP A 270 -8.88 -18.64 6.59
N HIS A 271 -7.95 -19.59 6.52
CA HIS A 271 -7.65 -20.50 7.62
C HIS A 271 -7.18 -19.75 8.88
N LEU A 272 -6.24 -18.81 8.73
CA LEU A 272 -5.80 -17.94 9.82
C LEU A 272 -6.98 -17.19 10.47
N ILE A 273 -7.82 -16.57 9.65
CA ILE A 273 -8.96 -15.79 10.12
C ILE A 273 -9.97 -16.67 10.87
N GLU A 274 -10.32 -17.82 10.31
CA GLU A 274 -11.28 -18.76 10.92
C GLU A 274 -10.77 -19.28 12.25
N ARG A 275 -9.52 -19.72 12.34
CA ARG A 275 -8.93 -20.17 13.59
C ARG A 275 -8.92 -19.07 14.66
N VAL A 276 -8.43 -17.86 14.29
CA VAL A 276 -8.34 -16.74 15.24
C VAL A 276 -9.71 -16.35 15.77
N LEU A 277 -10.72 -16.24 14.91
CA LEU A 277 -12.08 -15.84 15.33
C LEU A 277 -12.77 -16.93 16.16
N HIS A 278 -12.50 -18.20 15.88
CA HIS A 278 -13.12 -19.30 16.61
C HIS A 278 -12.44 -19.61 17.95
N GLU A 279 -11.11 -19.53 17.99
CA GLU A 279 -10.33 -19.99 19.15
C GLU A 279 -9.99 -18.87 20.15
N ILE A 280 -10.03 -17.60 19.75
CA ILE A 280 -9.68 -16.46 20.60
C ILE A 280 -10.92 -15.58 20.80
N PRO A 281 -11.61 -15.70 21.94
CA PRO A 281 -12.82 -14.91 22.19
C PRO A 281 -12.53 -13.41 22.26
N TYR A 282 -13.56 -12.59 22.08
CA TYR A 282 -13.47 -11.11 22.08
C TYR A 282 -12.47 -10.56 21.04
N THR A 283 -12.46 -11.21 19.89
CA THR A 283 -11.65 -10.81 18.72
C THR A 283 -12.57 -10.31 17.62
N ARG A 284 -12.12 -9.27 16.90
CA ARG A 284 -12.77 -8.75 15.71
C ARG A 284 -11.80 -8.83 14.53
N LEU A 285 -12.28 -9.25 13.36
CA LEU A 285 -11.61 -9.03 12.08
C LEU A 285 -11.91 -7.60 11.61
N ASN A 286 -10.91 -6.84 11.22
CA ASN A 286 -11.03 -5.50 10.65
C ASN A 286 -10.94 -5.57 9.12
N GLY A 287 -11.68 -4.68 8.44
CA GLY A 287 -11.76 -4.64 6.99
C GLY A 287 -12.78 -5.63 6.39
N ASP A 288 -13.02 -5.51 5.08
CA ASP A 288 -13.98 -6.35 4.37
C ASP A 288 -13.56 -7.83 4.42
N ARG A 289 -14.52 -8.73 4.52
CA ARG A 289 -14.25 -10.19 4.62
C ARG A 289 -13.84 -10.80 3.28
N THR A 290 -14.39 -10.30 2.19
CA THR A 290 -14.27 -10.85 0.83
C THR A 290 -13.47 -9.96 -0.10
N ASP A 291 -13.82 -8.67 -0.18
CA ASP A 291 -13.11 -7.67 -1.00
C ASP A 291 -11.85 -7.18 -0.28
N ARG A 292 -10.91 -8.11 -0.12
CA ARG A 292 -9.70 -7.96 0.68
C ARG A 292 -8.48 -8.43 -0.08
N LEU A 293 -7.34 -7.79 0.14
CA LEU A 293 -6.04 -8.27 -0.32
C LEU A 293 -5.84 -9.76 0.06
N PRO A 294 -5.32 -10.58 -0.85
CA PRO A 294 -5.22 -12.03 -0.64
C PRO A 294 -4.39 -12.41 0.58
N ASN A 295 -3.41 -11.60 0.92
CA ASN A 295 -2.40 -11.87 1.94
C ASN A 295 -2.63 -11.17 3.28
N ASN A 296 -3.67 -10.35 3.45
CA ASN A 296 -3.82 -9.47 4.61
C ASN A 296 -4.90 -9.99 5.58
N ALA A 297 -4.57 -10.08 6.87
CA ALA A 297 -5.50 -10.25 7.97
C ALA A 297 -5.18 -9.24 9.07
N ASN A 298 -6.19 -8.49 9.52
CA ASN A 298 -6.07 -7.51 10.58
C ASN A 298 -7.13 -7.77 11.66
N PHE A 299 -6.68 -7.84 12.90
CA PHE A 299 -7.55 -8.16 14.05
C PHE A 299 -7.43 -7.09 15.12
N CYS A 300 -8.48 -6.93 15.91
CA CYS A 300 -8.41 -6.29 17.23
C CYS A 300 -8.78 -7.31 18.31
N PHE A 301 -7.95 -7.38 19.35
CA PHE A 301 -8.16 -8.21 20.54
C PHE A 301 -8.50 -7.30 21.71
N ARG A 302 -9.69 -7.47 22.29
CA ARG A 302 -10.11 -6.64 23.43
C ARG A 302 -9.31 -6.94 24.69
N PHE A 303 -9.13 -5.91 25.52
CA PHE A 303 -8.51 -5.94 26.84
C PHE A 303 -7.00 -6.15 26.86
N ILE A 304 -6.31 -5.86 25.75
CA ILE A 304 -4.86 -5.94 25.64
C ILE A 304 -4.30 -4.76 24.84
N GLU A 305 -3.00 -4.58 24.94
CA GLU A 305 -2.25 -3.61 24.13
C GLU A 305 -1.44 -4.31 23.03
N GLY A 306 -1.49 -3.77 21.83
CA GLY A 306 -0.83 -4.33 20.64
C GLY A 306 0.69 -4.42 20.77
N GLU A 307 1.34 -3.42 21.39
CA GLU A 307 2.80 -3.40 21.55
C GLU A 307 3.29 -4.59 22.40
N SER A 308 2.64 -4.84 23.54
CA SER A 308 2.96 -6.01 24.38
C SER A 308 2.79 -7.33 23.65
N MET A 309 1.75 -7.43 22.80
CA MET A 309 1.51 -8.61 21.97
C MET A 309 2.63 -8.79 20.92
N LEU A 310 3.04 -7.72 20.24
CA LEU A 310 4.12 -7.77 19.24
C LEU A 310 5.45 -8.21 19.84
N ILE A 311 5.81 -7.71 21.04
CA ILE A 311 7.02 -8.12 21.76
C ILE A 311 7.00 -9.62 22.07
N LEU A 312 5.86 -10.17 22.50
CA LEU A 312 5.73 -11.59 22.81
C LEU A 312 5.71 -12.47 21.54
N LEU A 313 5.16 -11.97 20.43
CA LEU A 313 5.23 -12.63 19.12
C LEU A 313 6.68 -12.69 18.62
N ASP A 314 7.44 -11.59 18.72
CA ASP A 314 8.87 -11.55 18.34
C ASP A 314 9.69 -12.57 19.16
N GLN A 315 9.44 -12.69 20.48
CA GLN A 315 10.07 -13.73 21.31
C GLN A 315 9.71 -15.16 20.88
N ALA A 316 8.54 -15.33 20.24
CA ALA A 316 8.14 -16.61 19.64
C ALA A 316 8.69 -16.82 18.21
N GLY A 317 9.46 -15.86 17.67
CA GLY A 317 10.00 -15.90 16.32
C GLY A 317 9.01 -15.49 15.23
N ILE A 318 7.93 -14.76 15.57
CA ILE A 318 6.87 -14.34 14.65
C ILE A 318 6.92 -12.83 14.46
N CYS A 319 7.12 -12.37 13.22
CA CYS A 319 7.05 -10.96 12.84
C CYS A 319 5.62 -10.61 12.42
N GLY A 320 5.04 -9.61 13.07
CA GLY A 320 3.76 -8.99 12.72
C GLY A 320 3.82 -7.49 12.99
N SER A 321 2.73 -6.77 12.74
CA SER A 321 2.66 -5.32 12.93
C SER A 321 1.36 -4.93 13.62
N SER A 322 1.35 -3.79 14.32
CA SER A 322 0.11 -3.12 14.71
C SER A 322 -0.27 -2.09 13.64
N GLY A 323 -1.54 -1.71 13.56
CA GLY A 323 -1.99 -0.67 12.62
C GLY A 323 -1.23 0.66 12.74
N SER A 324 -0.68 0.96 13.92
CA SER A 324 0.08 2.21 14.20
C SER A 324 1.59 2.12 13.94
N ALA A 325 2.11 1.02 13.37
CA ALA A 325 3.57 0.81 13.21
C ALA A 325 4.30 1.86 12.36
N CYS A 326 3.60 2.66 11.55
CA CYS A 326 4.21 3.74 10.76
C CYS A 326 4.44 5.03 11.56
N THR A 327 3.91 5.13 12.78
CA THR A 327 4.12 6.25 13.71
C THR A 327 4.94 5.78 14.91
N SER A 328 6.20 5.37 14.66
CA SER A 328 7.13 4.96 15.72
C SER A 328 7.24 6.07 16.77
N GLY A 329 6.62 5.86 17.95
CA GLY A 329 6.61 6.80 19.07
C GLY A 329 5.28 7.49 19.38
N SER A 330 4.21 7.29 18.60
CA SER A 330 2.86 7.75 18.97
C SER A 330 2.10 6.65 19.72
N LEU A 331 1.56 7.01 20.89
CA LEU A 331 0.63 6.17 21.64
C LEU A 331 -0.79 6.18 21.04
N ASP A 332 -1.01 6.92 19.95
CA ASP A 332 -2.31 7.05 19.32
C ASP A 332 -2.65 5.79 18.51
N PRO A 333 -3.91 5.32 18.58
CA PRO A 333 -4.36 4.20 17.76
C PRO A 333 -4.39 4.57 16.29
N SER A 334 -4.40 3.55 15.41
CA SER A 334 -4.48 3.74 13.95
C SER A 334 -5.66 4.62 13.55
N HIS A 335 -5.41 5.65 12.76
CA HIS A 335 -6.46 6.49 12.16
C HIS A 335 -7.42 5.67 11.29
N VAL A 336 -6.95 4.60 10.65
CA VAL A 336 -7.78 3.68 9.86
C VAL A 336 -8.79 2.97 10.75
N LEU A 337 -8.35 2.44 11.90
CA LEU A 337 -9.24 1.75 12.83
C LEU A 337 -10.26 2.70 13.47
N LEU A 338 -9.88 3.94 13.72
CA LEU A 338 -10.81 4.98 14.18
C LEU A 338 -11.82 5.34 13.08
N ALA A 339 -11.38 5.44 11.82
CA ALA A 339 -12.24 5.78 10.69
C ALA A 339 -13.31 4.71 10.40
N ILE A 340 -13.03 3.43 10.67
CA ILE A 340 -14.03 2.34 10.59
C ILE A 340 -14.93 2.24 11.82
N GLY A 341 -14.87 3.22 12.74
CA GLY A 341 -15.74 3.36 13.89
C GLY A 341 -15.32 2.61 15.15
N LEU A 342 -14.07 2.14 15.25
CA LEU A 342 -13.59 1.51 16.47
C LEU A 342 -13.26 2.55 17.55
N PRO A 343 -13.68 2.34 18.80
CA PRO A 343 -13.22 3.15 19.91
C PRO A 343 -11.72 2.93 20.17
N HIS A 344 -11.04 3.93 20.74
CA HIS A 344 -9.61 3.92 21.04
C HIS A 344 -9.18 2.65 21.78
N GLU A 345 -9.93 2.27 22.82
CA GLU A 345 -9.65 1.08 23.65
C GLU A 345 -9.56 -0.22 22.83
N ILE A 346 -10.40 -0.38 21.81
CA ILE A 346 -10.38 -1.57 20.94
C ILE A 346 -9.29 -1.47 19.90
N ALA A 347 -9.08 -0.28 19.31
CA ALA A 347 -8.09 -0.05 18.28
C ALA A 347 -6.64 -0.26 18.77
N HIS A 348 -6.37 -0.03 20.06
CA HIS A 348 -5.05 -0.30 20.67
C HIS A 348 -4.66 -1.78 20.65
N GLY A 349 -5.61 -2.70 20.70
CA GLY A 349 -5.35 -4.16 20.67
C GLY A 349 -5.20 -4.72 19.25
N SER A 350 -4.75 -3.92 18.28
CA SER A 350 -4.68 -4.34 16.88
C SER A 350 -3.43 -5.17 16.55
N LEU A 351 -3.61 -6.12 15.62
CA LEU A 351 -2.54 -6.92 15.02
C LEU A 351 -2.82 -7.09 13.52
N ARG A 352 -1.85 -6.72 12.69
CA ARG A 352 -1.84 -7.03 11.26
C ARG A 352 -0.85 -8.16 10.99
N LEU A 353 -1.33 -9.19 10.33
CA LEU A 353 -0.52 -10.30 9.80
C LEU A 353 -0.66 -10.31 8.28
N THR A 354 0.46 -10.25 7.57
CA THR A 354 0.46 -10.25 6.09
C THR A 354 1.37 -11.34 5.57
N LEU A 355 0.74 -12.26 4.86
CA LEU A 355 1.30 -13.50 4.34
C LEU A 355 2.13 -13.27 3.06
N SER A 356 2.73 -14.33 2.56
CA SER A 356 3.31 -14.40 1.23
C SER A 356 3.16 -15.82 0.67
N GLU A 357 3.53 -16.02 -0.57
CA GLU A 357 3.58 -17.32 -1.23
C GLU A 357 4.58 -18.31 -0.58
N LYS A 358 5.44 -17.81 0.33
CA LYS A 358 6.41 -18.63 1.10
C LYS A 358 5.88 -19.05 2.47
N THR A 359 4.80 -18.43 2.93
CA THR A 359 4.17 -18.79 4.20
C THR A 359 3.57 -20.19 4.11
N THR A 360 3.74 -21.02 5.11
CA THR A 360 3.19 -22.39 5.13
C THR A 360 1.99 -22.51 6.08
N MET A 361 1.19 -23.56 5.90
CA MET A 361 0.05 -23.85 6.78
C MET A 361 0.52 -24.11 8.22
N GLU A 362 1.65 -24.82 8.38
CA GLU A 362 2.25 -25.11 9.69
C GLU A 362 2.70 -23.83 10.40
N GLU A 363 3.19 -22.83 9.63
CA GLU A 363 3.55 -21.52 10.20
C GLU A 363 2.31 -20.74 10.66
N ILE A 364 1.20 -20.85 9.92
CA ILE A 364 -0.08 -20.28 10.33
C ILE A 364 -0.60 -20.95 11.60
N ASP A 365 -0.61 -22.28 11.65
CA ASP A 365 -1.06 -23.04 12.82
C ASP A 365 -0.23 -22.71 14.05
N TYR A 366 1.09 -22.71 13.93
CA TYR A 366 2.00 -22.31 15.00
C TYR A 366 1.73 -20.86 15.46
N THR A 367 1.50 -19.94 14.53
CA THR A 367 1.21 -18.53 14.84
C THR A 367 -0.08 -18.41 15.66
N VAL A 368 -1.15 -19.10 15.28
CA VAL A 368 -2.43 -19.05 16.01
C VAL A 368 -2.28 -19.65 17.40
N ASP A 369 -1.59 -20.79 17.55
CA ASP A 369 -1.36 -21.42 18.86
C ASP A 369 -0.57 -20.50 19.80
N LYS A 370 0.47 -19.82 19.29
CA LYS A 370 1.24 -18.84 20.06
C LYS A 370 0.42 -17.61 20.41
N LEU A 371 -0.31 -17.07 19.43
CA LEU A 371 -1.16 -15.90 19.61
C LEU A 371 -2.21 -16.14 20.68
N LYS A 372 -2.88 -17.29 20.67
CA LYS A 372 -3.84 -17.70 21.70
C LYS A 372 -3.23 -17.66 23.10
N ALA A 373 -2.09 -18.33 23.30
CA ALA A 373 -1.41 -18.36 24.59
C ALA A 373 -0.94 -16.95 25.04
N ILE A 374 -0.48 -16.12 24.11
CA ILE A 374 -0.08 -14.73 24.38
C ILE A 374 -1.28 -13.90 24.82
N ILE A 375 -2.39 -13.97 24.10
CA ILE A 375 -3.62 -13.24 24.42
C ILE A 375 -4.18 -13.66 25.79
N GLU A 376 -4.24 -14.96 26.09
CA GLU A 376 -4.66 -15.48 27.39
C GLU A 376 -3.78 -14.92 28.51
N ARG A 377 -2.46 -14.93 28.34
CA ARG A 377 -1.50 -14.38 29.31
C ARG A 377 -1.70 -12.88 29.51
N LEU A 378 -1.81 -12.10 28.44
CA LEU A 378 -1.99 -10.64 28.54
C LEU A 378 -3.31 -10.29 29.23
N ARG A 379 -4.40 -10.98 28.89
CA ARG A 379 -5.70 -10.79 29.55
C ARG A 379 -5.67 -11.15 31.03
N SER A 380 -4.95 -12.20 31.42
CA SER A 380 -4.82 -12.57 32.83
C SER A 380 -4.15 -11.50 33.71
N MET A 381 -3.42 -10.57 33.09
CA MET A 381 -2.77 -9.43 33.73
C MET A 381 -3.52 -8.11 33.54
N SER A 382 -4.65 -8.11 32.81
CA SER A 382 -5.40 -6.89 32.45
C SER A 382 -6.50 -6.60 33.47
N PRO A 383 -6.44 -5.49 34.21
CA PRO A 383 -7.54 -5.08 35.11
C PRO A 383 -8.87 -4.89 34.38
N LEU A 384 -8.83 -4.43 33.13
CA LEU A 384 -10.01 -4.25 32.27
C LEU A 384 -10.72 -5.58 31.99
N TYR A 385 -9.93 -6.64 31.77
CA TYR A 385 -10.49 -7.99 31.58
C TYR A 385 -11.05 -8.57 32.84
N GLU A 386 -10.38 -8.39 33.97
CA GLU A 386 -10.88 -8.82 35.32
C GLU A 386 -12.23 -8.16 35.64
N ASP A 387 -12.32 -6.84 35.44
CA ASP A 387 -13.55 -6.09 35.64
C ASP A 387 -14.69 -6.54 34.71
N PHE A 388 -14.35 -6.85 33.45
CA PHE A 388 -15.32 -7.36 32.50
C PHE A 388 -15.87 -8.73 32.89
N VAL A 389 -15.00 -9.67 33.25
CA VAL A 389 -15.42 -11.01 33.70
C VAL A 389 -16.27 -10.92 34.96
N ARG A 390 -15.89 -10.09 35.94
CA ARG A 390 -16.66 -9.89 37.18
C ARG A 390 -18.08 -9.34 36.93
N LYS A 391 -18.28 -8.53 35.89
CA LYS A 391 -19.58 -7.93 35.56
C LYS A 391 -20.46 -8.83 34.71
N ASN A 392 -19.92 -9.78 33.97
CA ASN A 392 -20.63 -10.57 32.95
C ASN A 392 -20.56 -12.09 33.20
N GLY A 393 -19.85 -12.55 34.20
CA GLY A 393 -19.80 -13.93 34.68
C GLY A 393 -20.57 -14.02 35.99
#